data_cb6aa0a218c5b813fbb21d44fc6d0efa
#
_entry.id   cb6aa0a218c5b813fbb21d44fc6d0efa
#
_cell.length_a   1.000
_cell.length_b   1.000
_cell.length_c   1.000
_cell.angle_alpha   90.00
_cell.angle_beta   90.00
_cell.angle_gamma   90.00
#
_symmetry.space_group_name_H-M   'P 1'
#
loop_
_entity.id
_entity.type
_entity.pdbx_description
1 polymer ?
#
loop_
_entity_poly.entity_id
_entity_poly.type
_entity_poly.pdbx_seq_one_letter_code
_entity_poly.pdbx_strand_id
1 'polypeptide(L)'
;RDVPGEFKVSQLITTYFKYTEDGSGNLVIKNDDEAVYRLISEGMKKFMDTGDVFVSESFKKIRVLPPVSTSVQVRTLGRWLELEVDTGALPREELAAVLAAYGKKKSFYRMKNGDFLTLGDGGLLTVAKIAEQLGVAKELVGSDTIKLPAYRAMFLDAALKEDKSVSVYRDQLFKAVVRGMKDVEDSDYEIPKRLASTLRSYQKVGYRWLKSLDAYGFGGILADEMGLGKTIQVIALLLDEKAENGGTSLV
;
A
#
# COMPACT_ATOMS: atom_id res chain seq x y z
N ARG A 1 -9.70 -53.70 20.72
CA ARG A 1 -8.63 -52.81 20.23
C ARG A 1 -9.08 -52.26 18.87
N ASP A 2 -9.14 -50.94 18.73
CA ASP A 2 -9.54 -50.30 17.47
C ASP A 2 -8.27 -50.10 16.56
N VAL A 3 -7.89 -51.19 15.90
CA VAL A 3 -6.71 -51.21 15.01
C VAL A 3 -6.79 -50.16 13.88
N PRO A 4 -7.95 -49.94 13.20
CA PRO A 4 -8.08 -48.90 12.20
C PRO A 4 -7.90 -47.48 12.77
N GLY A 5 -8.41 -47.17 13.95
CA GLY A 5 -8.26 -45.90 14.62
C GLY A 5 -6.80 -45.64 15.02
N GLU A 6 -6.13 -46.62 15.64
CA GLU A 6 -4.71 -46.57 16.01
C GLU A 6 -3.82 -46.32 14.77
N PHE A 7 -4.10 -46.97 13.65
CA PHE A 7 -3.34 -46.74 12.41
C PHE A 7 -3.51 -45.32 11.87
N LYS A 8 -4.74 -44.79 11.90
CA LYS A 8 -5.03 -43.41 11.49
C LYS A 8 -4.29 -42.38 12.35
N VAL A 9 -4.26 -42.58 13.67
CA VAL A 9 -3.50 -41.72 14.60
C VAL A 9 -2.01 -41.81 14.31
N SER A 10 -1.48 -43.02 14.09
CA SER A 10 -0.06 -43.21 13.74
C SER A 10 0.33 -42.47 12.46
N GLN A 11 -0.52 -42.51 11.42
CA GLN A 11 -0.29 -41.76 10.19
C GLN A 11 -0.29 -40.24 10.43
N LEU A 12 -1.22 -39.72 11.24
CA LEU A 12 -1.25 -38.29 11.59
C LEU A 12 0.02 -37.88 12.32
N ILE A 13 0.43 -38.69 13.30
CA ILE A 13 1.68 -38.44 14.06
C ILE A 13 2.88 -38.34 13.13
N THR A 14 3.09 -39.32 12.27
CA THR A 14 4.24 -39.34 11.34
C THR A 14 4.22 -38.22 10.31
N THR A 15 3.05 -37.64 10.05
CA THR A 15 2.88 -36.49 9.14
C THR A 15 3.42 -35.18 9.73
N TYR A 16 3.29 -35.00 11.05
CA TYR A 16 3.61 -33.72 11.72
C TYR A 16 4.84 -33.77 12.61
N PHE A 17 5.25 -34.96 13.11
CA PHE A 17 6.34 -35.14 14.05
C PHE A 17 7.44 -36.06 13.50
N LYS A 18 8.67 -35.83 13.96
CA LYS A 18 9.81 -36.70 13.71
C LYS A 18 10.21 -37.40 15.01
N TYR A 19 10.62 -38.65 14.93
CA TYR A 19 11.16 -39.38 16.08
C TYR A 19 12.50 -38.78 16.49
N THR A 20 12.74 -38.69 17.82
CA THR A 20 14.09 -38.36 18.32
C THR A 20 14.99 -39.58 18.21
N GLU A 21 16.25 -39.35 17.84
CA GLU A 21 17.28 -40.39 17.76
C GLU A 21 17.81 -40.80 19.15
N ASP A 22 17.37 -40.12 20.23
CA ASP A 22 17.86 -40.35 21.62
C ASP A 22 17.27 -41.59 22.29
N GLY A 23 16.43 -42.36 21.61
CA GLY A 23 15.81 -43.57 22.14
C GLY A 23 14.73 -43.34 23.20
N SER A 24 14.36 -42.07 23.49
CA SER A 24 13.33 -41.74 24.50
C SER A 24 11.92 -42.07 24.01
N GLY A 25 11.74 -42.37 22.74
CA GLY A 25 10.42 -42.55 22.12
C GLY A 25 9.62 -41.26 21.96
N ASN A 26 10.18 -40.11 22.31
CA ASN A 26 9.54 -38.83 22.15
C ASN A 26 9.53 -38.38 20.69
N LEU A 27 8.47 -37.70 20.31
CA LEU A 27 8.30 -37.11 18.98
C LEU A 27 8.51 -35.59 19.09
N VAL A 28 9.34 -35.04 18.25
CA VAL A 28 9.68 -33.61 18.32
C VAL A 28 9.63 -32.94 16.96
N ILE A 29 9.38 -31.66 17.01
CA ILE A 29 9.61 -30.70 15.91
C ILE A 29 10.75 -29.79 16.39
N LYS A 30 11.95 -29.91 15.80
CA LYS A 30 13.12 -29.08 16.16
C LYS A 30 13.38 -28.06 15.07
N ASN A 31 13.41 -26.77 15.44
CA ASN A 31 13.81 -25.65 14.57
C ASN A 31 13.10 -25.64 13.19
N ASP A 32 11.86 -26.11 13.14
CA ASP A 32 11.06 -26.22 11.92
C ASP A 32 9.75 -25.46 12.14
N ASP A 33 9.80 -24.14 11.91
CA ASP A 33 8.64 -23.26 12.04
C ASP A 33 7.52 -23.62 11.07
N GLU A 34 7.85 -24.20 9.91
CA GLU A 34 6.86 -24.62 8.93
C GLU A 34 6.08 -25.85 9.44
N ALA A 35 6.75 -26.83 10.02
CA ALA A 35 6.09 -27.96 10.65
C ALA A 35 5.22 -27.54 11.84
N VAL A 36 5.67 -26.60 12.67
CA VAL A 36 4.88 -26.06 13.79
C VAL A 36 3.65 -25.29 13.24
N TYR A 37 3.82 -24.44 12.24
CA TYR A 37 2.70 -23.71 11.62
C TYR A 37 1.66 -24.66 11.05
N ARG A 38 2.07 -25.69 10.29
CA ARG A 38 1.18 -26.71 9.74
C ARG A 38 0.46 -27.52 10.84
N LEU A 39 1.17 -27.86 11.91
CA LEU A 39 0.54 -28.55 13.04
C LEU A 39 -0.57 -27.70 13.66
N ILE A 40 -0.32 -26.40 13.90
CA ILE A 40 -1.31 -25.54 14.56
C ILE A 40 -2.46 -25.18 13.62
N SER A 41 -2.18 -24.87 12.35
CA SER A 41 -3.18 -24.41 11.39
C SER A 41 -4.10 -25.52 10.91
N GLU A 42 -3.59 -26.75 10.75
CA GLU A 42 -4.32 -27.87 10.15
C GLU A 42 -4.33 -29.12 11.02
N GLY A 43 -3.17 -29.44 11.62
CA GLY A 43 -2.95 -30.71 12.31
C GLY A 43 -3.80 -30.83 13.57
N MET A 44 -3.88 -29.77 14.39
CA MET A 44 -4.63 -29.79 15.64
C MET A 44 -6.10 -30.17 15.44
N LYS A 45 -6.75 -29.64 14.40
CA LYS A 45 -8.12 -29.99 14.06
C LYS A 45 -8.25 -31.47 13.72
N LYS A 46 -7.33 -32.01 12.92
CA LYS A 46 -7.34 -33.44 12.53
C LYS A 46 -7.13 -34.35 13.74
N PHE A 47 -6.26 -33.95 14.68
CA PHE A 47 -6.07 -34.69 15.94
C PHE A 47 -7.33 -34.67 16.79
N MET A 48 -7.97 -33.52 16.99
CA MET A 48 -9.21 -33.37 17.75
C MET A 48 -10.39 -34.14 17.14
N ASP A 49 -10.44 -34.24 15.80
CA ASP A 49 -11.44 -35.04 15.08
C ASP A 49 -11.23 -36.57 15.27
N THR A 50 -10.05 -36.97 15.75
CA THR A 50 -9.67 -38.39 15.90
C THR A 50 -9.73 -38.86 17.35
N GLY A 51 -9.56 -37.92 18.33
CA GLY A 51 -9.59 -38.25 19.75
C GLY A 51 -9.32 -37.05 20.64
N ASP A 52 -9.26 -37.28 21.95
CA ASP A 52 -8.98 -36.26 22.94
C ASP A 52 -7.51 -35.80 22.84
N VAL A 53 -7.31 -34.49 22.74
CA VAL A 53 -5.97 -33.90 22.65
C VAL A 53 -5.69 -33.02 23.83
N PHE A 54 -4.62 -33.35 24.56
CA PHE A 54 -4.15 -32.57 25.71
C PHE A 54 -2.90 -31.77 25.32
N VAL A 55 -2.92 -30.48 25.56
CA VAL A 55 -1.81 -29.57 25.23
C VAL A 55 -1.42 -28.73 26.44
N SER A 56 -0.14 -28.33 26.50
CA SER A 56 0.36 -27.45 27.57
C SER A 56 -0.20 -26.04 27.48
N GLU A 57 -0.24 -25.31 28.58
CA GLU A 57 -0.67 -23.90 28.60
C GLU A 57 0.20 -22.99 27.71
N SER A 58 1.48 -23.30 27.57
CA SER A 58 2.37 -22.57 26.66
C SER A 58 2.01 -22.79 25.18
N PHE A 59 1.61 -24.01 24.81
CA PHE A 59 1.19 -24.31 23.46
C PHE A 59 -0.15 -23.63 23.11
N LYS A 60 -1.10 -23.59 24.06
CA LYS A 60 -2.41 -22.91 23.87
C LYS A 60 -2.26 -21.41 23.59
N LYS A 61 -1.15 -20.77 24.00
CA LYS A 61 -0.89 -19.35 23.81
C LYS A 61 -0.44 -19.01 22.39
N ILE A 62 0.06 -19.98 21.63
CA ILE A 62 0.50 -19.75 20.25
C ILE A 62 -0.72 -19.61 19.35
N ARG A 63 -0.83 -18.49 18.67
CA ARG A 63 -1.95 -18.20 17.79
C ARG A 63 -1.50 -18.16 16.32
N VAL A 64 -2.40 -18.54 15.44
CA VAL A 64 -2.27 -18.27 13.99
C VAL A 64 -3.19 -17.09 13.69
N LEU A 65 -2.58 -15.97 13.37
CA LEU A 65 -3.27 -14.73 13.05
C LEU A 65 -3.59 -14.70 11.56
N PRO A 66 -4.74 -14.14 11.16
CA PRO A 66 -5.07 -13.93 9.76
C PRO A 66 -4.12 -12.93 9.09
N PRO A 67 -4.14 -12.79 7.77
CA PRO A 67 -3.40 -11.75 7.07
C PRO A 67 -3.71 -10.36 7.60
N VAL A 68 -2.70 -9.48 7.57
CA VAL A 68 -2.83 -8.11 8.06
C VAL A 68 -3.84 -7.33 7.22
N SER A 69 -4.90 -6.84 7.85
CA SER A 69 -5.78 -5.84 7.22
C SER A 69 -5.06 -4.51 7.19
N THR A 70 -4.92 -3.95 6.00
CA THR A 70 -4.21 -2.68 5.81
C THR A 70 -5.19 -1.59 5.41
N SER A 71 -5.10 -0.43 6.06
CA SER A 71 -5.82 0.76 5.64
C SER A 71 -4.87 1.91 5.33
N VAL A 72 -5.25 2.75 4.38
CA VAL A 72 -4.49 3.92 3.97
C VAL A 72 -5.39 5.14 4.02
N GLN A 73 -4.97 6.15 4.78
CA GLN A 73 -5.61 7.47 4.76
C GLN A 73 -4.74 8.42 3.96
N VAL A 74 -5.36 9.14 3.03
CA VAL A 74 -4.69 10.16 2.22
C VAL A 74 -5.32 11.50 2.52
N ARG A 75 -4.48 12.46 2.97
CA ARG A 75 -4.87 13.85 3.26
C ARG A 75 -4.02 14.79 2.43
N THR A 76 -4.61 15.89 2.01
CA THR A 76 -3.93 16.93 1.25
C THR A 76 -3.64 18.14 2.15
N LEU A 77 -2.35 18.54 2.21
CA LEU A 77 -1.88 19.68 2.98
C LEU A 77 -1.09 20.62 2.05
N GLY A 78 -1.75 21.57 1.42
CA GLY A 78 -1.16 22.45 0.43
C GLY A 78 -0.53 21.65 -0.72
N ARG A 79 0.79 21.81 -0.92
CA ARG A 79 1.56 21.10 -1.97
C ARG A 79 2.00 19.69 -1.58
N TRP A 80 1.53 19.16 -0.45
CA TRP A 80 1.91 17.86 0.07
C TRP A 80 0.69 16.95 0.25
N LEU A 81 0.93 15.66 0.09
CA LEU A 81 0.04 14.60 0.54
C LEU A 81 0.62 13.98 1.80
N GLU A 82 -0.22 13.69 2.76
CA GLU A 82 0.12 12.86 3.91
C GLU A 82 -0.60 11.53 3.76
N LEU A 83 0.19 10.44 3.75
CA LEU A 83 -0.29 9.07 3.80
C LEU A 83 -0.08 8.52 5.19
N GLU A 84 -1.15 8.10 5.83
CA GLU A 84 -1.12 7.34 7.05
C GLU A 84 -1.46 5.88 6.73
N VAL A 85 -0.56 4.96 7.08
CA VAL A 85 -0.72 3.53 6.83
C VAL A 85 -0.93 2.82 8.16
N ASP A 86 -2.12 2.27 8.33
CA ASP A 86 -2.47 1.43 9.47
C ASP A 86 -2.36 -0.05 9.08
N THR A 87 -1.55 -0.77 9.82
CA THR A 87 -1.32 -2.21 9.68
C THR A 87 -1.99 -3.01 10.81
N GLY A 88 -2.95 -2.42 11.49
CA GLY A 88 -3.71 -3.07 12.56
C GLY A 88 -2.82 -3.56 13.70
N ALA A 89 -2.96 -4.83 14.05
CA ALA A 89 -2.25 -5.42 15.18
C ALA A 89 -0.77 -5.78 14.92
N LEU A 90 -0.23 -5.51 13.71
CA LEU A 90 1.17 -5.80 13.40
C LEU A 90 2.09 -4.74 14.03
N PRO A 91 2.97 -5.10 14.95
CA PRO A 91 3.95 -4.17 15.51
C PRO A 91 4.85 -3.61 14.41
N ARG A 92 5.08 -2.31 14.43
CA ARG A 92 5.85 -1.62 13.39
C ARG A 92 7.30 -2.12 13.29
N GLU A 93 7.90 -2.47 14.42
CA GLU A 93 9.24 -3.07 14.47
C GLU A 93 9.35 -4.44 13.77
N GLU A 94 8.23 -5.09 13.49
CA GLU A 94 8.18 -6.36 12.74
C GLU A 94 7.81 -6.16 11.27
N LEU A 95 7.36 -4.97 10.88
CA LEU A 95 6.90 -4.67 9.53
C LEU A 95 7.97 -4.98 8.45
N ALA A 96 9.22 -4.57 8.68
CA ALA A 96 10.31 -4.84 7.75
C ALA A 96 10.56 -6.35 7.56
N ALA A 97 10.50 -7.12 8.64
CA ALA A 97 10.70 -8.57 8.59
C ALA A 97 9.53 -9.28 7.91
N VAL A 98 8.30 -8.82 8.14
CA VAL A 98 7.09 -9.31 7.46
C VAL A 98 7.17 -9.04 5.96
N LEU A 99 7.55 -7.83 5.53
CA LEU A 99 7.73 -7.48 4.13
C LEU A 99 8.84 -8.33 3.46
N ALA A 100 9.94 -8.58 4.17
CA ALA A 100 10.99 -9.47 3.69
C ALA A 100 10.52 -10.93 3.54
N ALA A 101 9.62 -11.39 4.41
CA ALA A 101 9.00 -12.71 4.30
C ALA A 101 8.08 -12.81 3.08
N TYR A 102 7.31 -11.77 2.78
CA TYR A 102 6.54 -11.66 1.53
C TYR A 102 7.44 -11.73 0.29
N GLY A 103 8.56 -11.00 0.29
CA GLY A 103 9.54 -11.03 -0.81
C GLY A 103 10.12 -12.42 -1.06
N LYS A 104 10.23 -13.26 -0.02
CA LYS A 104 10.66 -14.67 -0.09
C LYS A 104 9.51 -15.64 -0.40
N LYS A 105 8.31 -15.15 -0.70
CA LYS A 105 7.10 -15.95 -0.99
C LYS A 105 6.75 -16.95 0.11
N LYS A 106 6.99 -16.61 1.37
CA LYS A 106 6.57 -17.44 2.50
C LYS A 106 5.07 -17.35 2.69
N SER A 107 4.46 -18.43 3.21
CA SER A 107 3.02 -18.48 3.54
C SER A 107 2.71 -17.91 4.92
N PHE A 108 3.70 -17.77 5.78
CA PHE A 108 3.57 -17.21 7.13
C PHE A 108 4.85 -16.50 7.58
N TYR A 109 4.72 -15.72 8.65
CA TYR A 109 5.82 -15.11 9.40
C TYR A 109 5.66 -15.45 10.88
N ARG A 110 6.72 -15.92 11.55
CA ARG A 110 6.73 -16.14 12.99
C ARG A 110 7.11 -14.86 13.70
N MET A 111 6.18 -14.33 14.49
CA MET A 111 6.36 -13.10 15.26
C MET A 111 7.27 -13.31 16.48
N LYS A 112 7.86 -12.23 17.00
CA LYS A 112 8.75 -12.26 18.16
C LYS A 112 8.06 -12.80 19.44
N ASN A 113 6.75 -12.61 19.56
CA ASN A 113 5.95 -13.15 20.66
C ASN A 113 5.64 -14.65 20.51
N GLY A 114 6.06 -15.29 19.42
CA GLY A 114 5.84 -16.70 19.12
C GLY A 114 4.60 -17.00 18.30
N ASP A 115 3.70 -16.05 18.06
CA ASP A 115 2.52 -16.20 17.21
C ASP A 115 2.93 -16.35 15.72
N PHE A 116 2.08 -16.93 14.92
CA PHE A 116 2.25 -17.01 13.48
C PHE A 116 1.30 -16.03 12.78
N LEU A 117 1.83 -15.20 11.91
CA LEU A 117 1.06 -14.34 11.03
C LEU A 117 0.95 -15.00 9.67
N THR A 118 -0.26 -15.30 9.22
CA THR A 118 -0.49 -15.79 7.85
C THR A 118 -0.19 -14.67 6.86
N LEU A 119 0.61 -14.96 5.84
CA LEU A 119 0.92 -14.03 4.76
C LEU A 119 -0.03 -14.31 3.58
N GLY A 120 -0.90 -13.36 3.28
CA GLY A 120 -1.92 -13.47 2.23
C GLY A 120 -2.38 -12.09 1.77
N ASP A 121 -3.50 -12.02 1.06
CA ASP A 121 -4.01 -10.80 0.41
C ASP A 121 -4.63 -9.80 1.41
N GLY A 122 -3.83 -9.35 2.37
CA GLY A 122 -4.23 -8.34 3.38
C GLY A 122 -3.97 -6.88 2.98
N GLY A 123 -3.58 -6.62 1.74
CA GLY A 123 -3.28 -5.27 1.23
C GLY A 123 -1.89 -4.73 1.59
N LEU A 124 -1.18 -5.33 2.55
CA LEU A 124 0.14 -4.87 2.98
C LEU A 124 1.18 -4.94 1.84
N LEU A 125 1.15 -6.00 1.05
CA LEU A 125 2.07 -6.16 -0.08
C LEU A 125 1.83 -5.09 -1.16
N THR A 126 0.58 -4.73 -1.40
CA THR A 126 0.22 -3.66 -2.35
C THR A 126 0.71 -2.31 -1.88
N VAL A 127 0.51 -1.98 -0.60
CA VAL A 127 1.03 -0.74 -0.02
C VAL A 127 2.55 -0.70 -0.06
N ALA A 128 3.24 -1.82 0.22
CA ALA A 128 4.68 -1.91 0.12
C ALA A 128 5.20 -1.68 -1.31
N LYS A 129 4.56 -2.26 -2.33
CA LYS A 129 4.89 -2.03 -3.76
C LYS A 129 4.68 -0.56 -4.16
N ILE A 130 3.58 0.05 -3.73
CA ILE A 130 3.31 1.47 -3.96
C ILE A 130 4.40 2.33 -3.32
N ALA A 131 4.78 2.04 -2.08
CA ALA A 131 5.84 2.76 -1.38
C ALA A 131 7.20 2.61 -2.07
N GLU A 132 7.52 1.44 -2.61
CA GLU A 132 8.73 1.21 -3.40
C GLU A 132 8.72 2.03 -4.70
N GLN A 133 7.62 2.01 -5.47
CA GLN A 133 7.47 2.78 -6.69
C GLN A 133 7.52 4.29 -6.46
N LEU A 134 7.07 4.74 -5.30
CA LEU A 134 7.14 6.15 -4.87
C LEU A 134 8.50 6.52 -4.28
N GLY A 135 9.38 5.55 -4.03
CA GLY A 135 10.70 5.76 -3.41
C GLY A 135 10.65 6.04 -1.90
N VAL A 136 9.56 5.64 -1.22
CA VAL A 136 9.31 5.90 0.22
C VAL A 136 9.19 4.61 1.05
N ALA A 137 9.81 3.54 0.60
CA ALA A 137 9.76 2.25 1.29
C ALA A 137 10.40 2.29 2.70
N LYS A 138 11.40 3.15 2.90
CA LYS A 138 12.03 3.34 4.22
C LYS A 138 11.11 4.09 5.18
N GLU A 139 10.42 5.09 4.68
CA GLU A 139 9.44 5.88 5.43
C GLU A 139 8.25 5.01 5.84
N LEU A 140 7.80 4.09 4.99
CA LEU A 140 6.74 3.13 5.32
C LEU A 140 7.09 2.30 6.56
N VAL A 141 8.36 1.89 6.70
CA VAL A 141 8.81 1.11 7.87
C VAL A 141 9.08 2.01 9.08
N GLY A 142 9.60 3.22 8.86
CA GLY A 142 10.12 4.09 9.91
C GLY A 142 9.13 5.11 10.47
N SER A 143 7.97 5.35 9.82
CA SER A 143 7.03 6.41 10.22
C SER A 143 5.58 6.00 10.01
N ASP A 144 4.68 6.49 10.88
CA ASP A 144 3.23 6.31 10.72
C ASP A 144 2.68 7.16 9.58
N THR A 145 3.36 8.27 9.27
CA THR A 145 2.95 9.21 8.24
C THR A 145 4.06 9.39 7.22
N ILE A 146 3.69 9.25 5.94
CA ILE A 146 4.57 9.45 4.79
C ILE A 146 4.15 10.73 4.08
N LYS A 147 5.10 11.63 3.82
CA LYS A 147 4.85 12.87 3.06
C LYS A 147 5.28 12.70 1.61
N LEU A 148 4.36 13.02 0.70
CA LEU A 148 4.58 12.97 -0.74
C LEU A 148 4.20 14.32 -1.37
N PRO A 149 4.88 14.75 -2.43
CA PRO A 149 4.43 15.91 -3.20
C PRO A 149 3.05 15.69 -3.83
N ALA A 150 2.23 16.74 -3.90
CA ALA A 150 0.85 16.65 -4.41
C ALA A 150 0.77 16.13 -5.85
N TYR A 151 1.80 16.35 -6.68
CA TYR A 151 1.84 15.82 -8.06
C TYR A 151 1.82 14.28 -8.13
N ARG A 152 2.05 13.57 -7.04
CA ARG A 152 1.90 12.11 -6.94
C ARG A 152 0.45 11.65 -6.78
N ALA A 153 -0.51 12.56 -6.62
CA ALA A 153 -1.92 12.24 -6.34
C ALA A 153 -2.54 11.30 -7.37
N MET A 154 -2.31 11.57 -8.67
CA MET A 154 -2.88 10.76 -9.76
C MET A 154 -2.36 9.33 -9.74
N PHE A 155 -1.05 9.16 -9.58
CA PHE A 155 -0.43 7.84 -9.46
C PHE A 155 -0.96 7.09 -8.24
N LEU A 156 -0.99 7.76 -7.10
CA LEU A 156 -1.46 7.16 -5.84
C LEU A 156 -2.92 6.74 -5.91
N ASP A 157 -3.79 7.58 -6.49
CA ASP A 157 -5.21 7.26 -6.66
C ASP A 157 -5.42 6.04 -7.58
N ALA A 158 -4.68 5.98 -8.68
CA ALA A 158 -4.72 4.84 -9.60
C ALA A 158 -4.26 3.54 -8.91
N ALA A 159 -3.08 3.57 -8.29
CA ALA A 159 -2.49 2.40 -7.65
C ALA A 159 -3.34 1.86 -6.48
N LEU A 160 -3.95 2.77 -5.68
CA LEU A 160 -4.83 2.39 -4.57
C LEU A 160 -6.25 1.95 -5.03
N LYS A 161 -6.63 2.12 -6.30
CA LYS A 161 -7.90 1.62 -6.83
C LYS A 161 -7.82 0.21 -7.37
N GLU A 162 -6.64 -0.24 -7.75
CA GLU A 162 -6.43 -1.55 -8.38
C GLU A 162 -6.65 -2.70 -7.38
N ASP A 163 -6.37 -2.48 -6.10
CA ASP A 163 -6.46 -3.52 -5.07
C ASP A 163 -7.56 -3.22 -4.05
N LYS A 164 -8.59 -4.06 -4.03
CA LYS A 164 -9.71 -3.97 -3.10
C LYS A 164 -9.39 -4.50 -1.69
N SER A 165 -8.23 -5.12 -1.49
CA SER A 165 -7.79 -5.60 -0.18
C SER A 165 -7.31 -4.47 0.74
N VAL A 166 -7.00 -3.29 0.17
CA VAL A 166 -6.63 -2.08 0.92
C VAL A 166 -7.86 -1.22 1.16
N SER A 167 -8.16 -0.95 2.41
CA SER A 167 -9.18 0.04 2.78
C SER A 167 -8.61 1.45 2.63
N VAL A 168 -9.20 2.28 1.76
CA VAL A 168 -8.64 3.60 1.43
C VAL A 168 -9.60 4.72 1.78
N TYR A 169 -9.17 5.61 2.68
CA TYR A 169 -9.84 6.87 2.94
C TYR A 169 -9.12 8.01 2.19
N ARG A 170 -9.90 8.84 1.50
CA ARG A 170 -9.43 10.01 0.76
C ARG A 170 -10.16 11.24 1.23
N ASP A 171 -9.45 12.28 1.61
CA ASP A 171 -10.08 13.55 1.98
C ASP A 171 -10.73 14.26 0.77
N GLN A 172 -11.48 15.32 1.03
CA GLN A 172 -12.20 16.06 -0.02
C GLN A 172 -11.23 16.81 -0.94
N LEU A 173 -10.13 17.32 -0.40
CA LEU A 173 -9.12 18.04 -1.17
C LEU A 173 -8.40 17.09 -2.12
N PHE A 174 -8.01 15.89 -1.66
CA PHE A 174 -7.41 14.88 -2.54
C PHE A 174 -8.35 14.51 -3.70
N LYS A 175 -9.64 14.29 -3.39
CA LYS A 175 -10.65 14.00 -4.43
C LYS A 175 -10.79 15.15 -5.41
N ALA A 176 -10.72 16.40 -4.95
CA ALA A 176 -10.77 17.59 -5.79
C ALA A 176 -9.55 17.70 -6.70
N VAL A 177 -8.33 17.48 -6.17
CA VAL A 177 -7.09 17.45 -6.96
C VAL A 177 -7.19 16.40 -8.07
N VAL A 178 -7.56 15.16 -7.73
CA VAL A 178 -7.66 14.07 -8.72
C VAL A 178 -8.73 14.35 -9.78
N ARG A 179 -9.87 14.95 -9.38
CA ARG A 179 -10.94 15.34 -10.31
C ARG A 179 -10.51 16.50 -11.19
N GLY A 180 -10.00 17.57 -10.61
CA GLY A 180 -9.60 18.76 -11.36
C GLY A 180 -8.51 18.48 -12.40
N MET A 181 -7.66 17.49 -12.18
CA MET A 181 -6.68 17.05 -13.19
C MET A 181 -7.30 16.25 -14.33
N LYS A 182 -8.50 15.69 -14.17
CA LYS A 182 -9.23 14.97 -15.22
C LYS A 182 -10.13 15.89 -16.04
N ASP A 183 -10.69 16.90 -15.40
CA ASP A 183 -11.73 17.76 -15.96
C ASP A 183 -11.17 19.17 -16.29
N VAL A 184 -9.96 19.24 -16.82
CA VAL A 184 -9.24 20.51 -17.07
C VAL A 184 -9.99 21.40 -18.10
N GLU A 185 -10.70 20.80 -19.05
CA GLU A 185 -11.45 21.54 -20.08
C GLU A 185 -12.58 22.38 -19.47
N ASP A 186 -13.20 21.89 -18.39
CA ASP A 186 -14.30 22.54 -17.66
C ASP A 186 -13.80 23.43 -16.52
N SER A 187 -12.52 23.77 -16.49
CA SER A 187 -11.99 24.65 -15.43
C SER A 187 -12.48 26.09 -15.59
N ASP A 188 -12.90 26.71 -14.47
CA ASP A 188 -13.43 28.08 -14.40
C ASP A 188 -12.37 29.18 -14.47
N TYR A 189 -11.11 28.85 -14.86
CA TYR A 189 -10.05 29.85 -14.96
C TYR A 189 -10.35 30.86 -16.06
N GLU A 190 -10.49 32.13 -15.67
CA GLU A 190 -10.70 33.24 -16.59
C GLU A 190 -9.45 33.52 -17.42
N ILE A 191 -9.62 33.75 -18.71
CA ILE A 191 -8.50 34.14 -19.58
C ILE A 191 -8.11 35.58 -19.27
N PRO A 192 -6.81 35.92 -19.17
CA PRO A 192 -6.34 37.28 -18.97
C PRO A 192 -6.98 38.23 -19.99
N LYS A 193 -7.65 39.29 -19.52
CA LYS A 193 -8.45 40.22 -20.36
C LYS A 193 -7.66 40.75 -21.56
N ARG A 194 -6.35 41.00 -21.38
CA ARG A 194 -5.46 41.52 -22.43
C ARG A 194 -5.25 40.53 -23.57
N LEU A 195 -5.42 39.23 -23.36
CA LEU A 195 -5.19 38.18 -24.33
C LEU A 195 -6.47 37.44 -24.72
N ALA A 196 -7.60 37.75 -24.13
CA ALA A 196 -8.85 37.05 -24.35
C ALA A 196 -9.32 37.06 -25.80
N SER A 197 -9.09 38.15 -26.54
CA SER A 197 -9.37 38.28 -28.00
C SER A 197 -8.26 37.74 -28.89
N THR A 198 -7.04 37.57 -28.40
CA THR A 198 -5.88 37.14 -29.14
C THR A 198 -5.73 35.62 -29.16
N LEU A 199 -6.02 34.97 -28.01
CA LEU A 199 -5.91 33.53 -27.88
C LEU A 199 -6.98 32.80 -28.67
N ARG A 200 -6.56 31.82 -29.47
CA ARG A 200 -7.45 30.87 -30.17
C ARG A 200 -8.08 29.91 -29.14
N SER A 201 -9.17 29.23 -29.52
CA SER A 201 -9.91 28.32 -28.62
C SER A 201 -9.01 27.27 -27.94
N TYR A 202 -8.19 26.57 -28.75
CA TYR A 202 -7.27 25.56 -28.19
C TYR A 202 -6.18 26.14 -27.28
N GLN A 203 -5.73 27.38 -27.53
CA GLN A 203 -4.76 28.08 -26.68
C GLN A 203 -5.37 28.48 -25.35
N LYS A 204 -6.68 28.78 -25.31
CA LYS A 204 -7.42 29.00 -24.06
C LYS A 204 -7.52 27.72 -23.24
N VAL A 205 -7.74 26.58 -23.87
CA VAL A 205 -7.71 25.26 -23.20
C VAL A 205 -6.32 25.00 -22.64
N GLY A 206 -5.26 25.20 -23.43
CA GLY A 206 -3.88 25.04 -22.97
C GLY A 206 -3.51 25.96 -21.80
N TYR A 207 -3.96 27.22 -21.83
CA TYR A 207 -3.79 28.15 -20.70
C TYR A 207 -4.49 27.61 -19.40
N ARG A 208 -5.75 27.18 -19.50
CA ARG A 208 -6.48 26.62 -18.36
C ARG A 208 -5.79 25.37 -17.82
N TRP A 209 -5.26 24.55 -18.69
CA TRP A 209 -4.46 23.39 -18.31
C TRP A 209 -3.21 23.79 -17.52
N LEU A 210 -2.46 24.81 -17.99
CA LEU A 210 -1.30 25.35 -17.29
C LEU A 210 -1.66 25.92 -15.91
N LYS A 211 -2.77 26.67 -15.79
CA LYS A 211 -3.28 27.18 -14.50
C LYS A 211 -3.66 26.04 -13.56
N SER A 212 -4.28 24.99 -14.07
CA SER A 212 -4.61 23.81 -13.26
C SER A 212 -3.35 23.11 -12.75
N LEU A 213 -2.32 22.98 -13.58
CA LEU A 213 -1.05 22.42 -13.18
C LEU A 213 -0.41 23.24 -12.04
N ASP A 214 -0.38 24.56 -12.20
CA ASP A 214 0.18 25.46 -11.19
C ASP A 214 -0.60 25.41 -9.87
N ALA A 215 -1.92 25.50 -9.93
CA ALA A 215 -2.78 25.46 -8.74
C ALA A 215 -2.62 24.17 -7.92
N TYR A 216 -2.32 23.05 -8.57
CA TYR A 216 -2.09 21.77 -7.91
C TYR A 216 -0.60 21.46 -7.65
N GLY A 217 0.32 22.37 -8.02
CA GLY A 217 1.75 22.17 -7.84
C GLY A 217 2.36 21.12 -8.75
N PHE A 218 1.77 20.90 -9.93
CA PHE A 218 2.30 19.99 -10.95
C PHE A 218 3.21 20.73 -11.92
N GLY A 219 4.19 20.03 -12.47
CA GLY A 219 4.86 20.42 -13.72
C GLY A 219 4.15 19.81 -14.93
N GLY A 220 4.44 20.32 -16.15
CA GLY A 220 3.91 19.77 -17.37
C GLY A 220 4.76 20.07 -18.58
N ILE A 221 4.48 19.38 -19.69
CA ILE A 221 5.14 19.59 -20.98
C ILE A 221 4.06 19.99 -21.99
N LEU A 222 4.16 21.24 -22.50
CA LEU A 222 3.30 21.73 -23.57
C LEU A 222 3.86 21.24 -24.92
N ALA A 223 3.39 20.10 -25.40
CA ALA A 223 3.92 19.37 -26.55
C ALA A 223 3.16 19.65 -27.87
N ASP A 224 2.56 20.85 -28.02
CA ASP A 224 1.91 21.26 -29.27
C ASP A 224 2.92 21.27 -30.42
N GLU A 225 2.44 21.16 -31.67
CA GLU A 225 3.29 21.27 -32.85
C GLU A 225 3.90 22.67 -32.99
N MET A 226 4.98 22.77 -33.79
CA MET A 226 5.62 24.05 -34.07
C MET A 226 4.65 25.00 -34.77
N GLY A 227 4.67 26.28 -34.41
CA GLY A 227 3.77 27.28 -34.96
C GLY A 227 2.40 27.44 -34.30
N LEU A 228 2.00 26.53 -33.40
CA LEU A 228 0.70 26.61 -32.71
C LEU A 228 0.68 27.62 -31.52
N GLY A 229 1.75 28.38 -31.32
CA GLY A 229 1.78 29.46 -30.36
C GLY A 229 1.88 29.00 -28.89
N LYS A 230 2.78 28.04 -28.61
CA LYS A 230 3.13 27.65 -27.24
C LYS A 230 3.55 28.84 -26.38
N THR A 231 4.37 29.72 -26.97
CA THR A 231 4.90 30.90 -26.26
C THR A 231 3.78 31.82 -25.76
N ILE A 232 2.72 32.07 -26.57
CA ILE A 232 1.63 32.94 -26.12
C ILE A 232 0.80 32.32 -24.98
N GLN A 233 0.68 31.01 -24.95
CA GLN A 233 0.02 30.30 -23.83
C GLN A 233 0.82 30.48 -22.54
N VAL A 234 2.15 30.32 -22.58
CA VAL A 234 3.03 30.57 -21.45
C VAL A 234 3.01 32.04 -21.02
N ILE A 235 3.03 32.98 -21.97
CA ILE A 235 2.92 34.43 -21.68
C ILE A 235 1.58 34.72 -20.98
N ALA A 236 0.49 34.08 -21.37
CA ALA A 236 -0.80 34.24 -20.72
C ALA A 236 -0.77 33.80 -19.24
N LEU A 237 -0.13 32.67 -18.94
CA LEU A 237 0.09 32.21 -17.58
C LEU A 237 0.93 33.21 -16.75
N LEU A 238 2.06 33.67 -17.31
CA LEU A 238 2.95 34.60 -16.62
C LEU A 238 2.33 35.99 -16.39
N LEU A 239 1.44 36.44 -17.29
CA LEU A 239 0.68 37.69 -17.07
C LEU A 239 -0.30 37.58 -15.92
N ASP A 240 -0.92 36.45 -15.78
CA ASP A 240 -1.84 36.14 -14.69
C ASP A 240 -1.09 36.04 -13.35
N GLU A 241 -0.01 35.27 -13.30
CA GLU A 241 0.87 35.16 -12.14
C GLU A 241 1.42 36.52 -11.70
N LYS A 242 1.82 37.37 -12.65
CA LYS A 242 2.28 38.72 -12.34
C LYS A 242 1.20 39.58 -11.72
N ALA A 243 -0.04 39.44 -12.16
CA ALA A 243 -1.19 40.17 -11.61
C ALA A 243 -1.53 39.74 -10.20
N GLU A 244 -1.41 38.44 -9.91
CA GLU A 244 -1.73 37.86 -8.60
C GLU A 244 -0.59 38.01 -7.59
N ASN A 245 0.65 37.69 -7.97
CA ASN A 245 1.76 37.53 -7.05
C ASN A 245 2.87 38.56 -7.22
N GLY A 246 2.85 39.37 -8.28
CA GLY A 246 3.91 40.28 -8.62
C GLY A 246 5.21 39.58 -9.08
N GLY A 247 6.28 40.32 -9.28
CA GLY A 247 7.57 39.76 -9.59
C GLY A 247 7.95 39.78 -11.07
N THR A 248 9.16 39.29 -11.36
CA THR A 248 9.73 39.23 -12.71
C THR A 248 9.92 37.78 -13.10
N SER A 249 9.44 37.41 -14.31
CA SER A 249 9.64 36.11 -14.88
C SER A 249 10.66 36.16 -16.02
N LEU A 250 11.55 35.17 -16.08
CA LEU A 250 12.50 34.95 -17.18
C LEU A 250 12.10 33.68 -17.93
N VAL A 251 11.97 33.73 -19.26
CA VAL A 251 11.60 32.63 -20.12
C VAL A 251 12.69 32.36 -21.17
#